data_a929e7b84bd35d24aa29aaa9657fa0fa
#
_entry.id   a929e7b84bd35d24aa29aaa9657fa0fa
#
_cell.length_a   1.000
_cell.length_b   1.000
_cell.length_c   1.000
_cell.angle_alpha   90.00
_cell.angle_beta   90.00
_cell.angle_gamma   90.00
#
_symmetry.space_group_name_H-M   'P 1'
#
loop_
_entity.id
_entity.type
_entity.pdbx_description
1 polymer ?
#
loop_
_entity_poly.entity_id
_entity_poly.type
_entity_poly.pdbx_seq_one_letter_code
_entity_poly.pdbx_strand_id
1 'polypeptide(L)'
;MTAPEDKMKIDFVFTTSQDPKVGQYDNNNGQDYHARVLIERADDDTYWEERAEERSKMIREQRTVEEEAKARFNKEREELKQVIKEQALESRRRALSRILFTEPSQLVADSLVKVFYNPNHTVLRGRQNVWIEGSWNRWSHPECLLPQKMTPSKTHTDYLEAQIRVPKDAWSANMVFSDSRKLQDGFYDSFGGLDYNIPVEGGSLTEPPLRVAHITIEMAPVAKVGGLGDVVTALSRAVEAEGHRVMVILPKYDCMNYSLVHNVTEEMGFDFGGTYVKCWRATVSEVNVMMLEPENGFFWVGTIYGRNDDASRFRWFSHAALEYLSKSNYNPDIIHCHDWSSGFAVPIFWEHYQVQMIAWPI
;
A
#
# COMPACT_ATOMS: atom_id res chain seq x y z
N MET A 1 -13.50 15.08 55.67
CA MET A 1 -12.91 14.26 54.63
C MET A 1 -11.86 13.37 55.28
N THR A 2 -11.98 12.08 55.16
CA THR A 2 -10.91 11.15 55.53
C THR A 2 -9.92 11.11 54.38
N ALA A 3 -8.65 11.33 54.69
CA ALA A 3 -7.60 11.23 53.66
C ALA A 3 -7.47 9.77 53.17
N PRO A 4 -7.22 9.53 51.87
CA PRO A 4 -6.85 8.22 51.39
C PRO A 4 -5.59 7.71 52.09
N GLU A 5 -5.56 6.44 52.46
CA GLU A 5 -4.47 5.83 53.23
C GLU A 5 -3.10 5.84 52.53
N ASP A 6 -3.10 6.06 51.22
CA ASP A 6 -1.92 5.98 50.35
C ASP A 6 -1.44 7.31 49.74
N LYS A 7 -1.91 8.44 50.25
CA LYS A 7 -1.57 9.78 49.75
C LYS A 7 -0.79 10.59 50.76
N MET A 8 0.33 11.15 50.29
CA MET A 8 1.16 12.07 51.09
C MET A 8 0.66 13.53 51.08
N LYS A 9 -0.09 13.88 50.06
CA LYS A 9 -0.55 15.24 49.81
C LYS A 9 -1.97 15.20 49.24
N ILE A 10 -2.82 16.07 49.75
CA ILE A 10 -4.14 16.28 49.19
C ILE A 10 -4.15 17.67 48.58
N ASP A 11 -4.46 17.75 47.33
CA ASP A 11 -4.69 19.00 46.60
C ASP A 11 -6.20 19.24 46.52
N PHE A 12 -6.66 20.42 46.86
CA PHE A 12 -8.08 20.77 46.83
C PHE A 12 -8.30 22.23 46.50
N VAL A 13 -9.46 22.52 45.99
CA VAL A 13 -9.96 23.87 45.73
C VAL A 13 -11.30 24.07 46.39
N PHE A 14 -11.64 25.29 46.71
CA PHE A 14 -12.97 25.64 47.16
C PHE A 14 -13.84 26.10 46.00
N THR A 15 -15.12 25.74 46.02
CA THR A 15 -16.07 26.14 44.99
C THR A 15 -17.39 26.53 45.62
N THR A 16 -18.08 27.47 45.00
CA THR A 16 -19.42 27.94 45.45
C THR A 16 -20.56 27.04 44.94
N SER A 17 -20.27 26.03 44.11
CA SER A 17 -21.26 25.10 43.53
C SER A 17 -20.75 23.65 43.58
N GLN A 18 -21.69 22.72 43.70
CA GLN A 18 -21.39 21.27 43.53
C GLN A 18 -21.11 20.90 42.08
N ASP A 19 -21.58 21.72 41.11
CA ASP A 19 -21.27 21.54 39.71
C ASP A 19 -19.97 22.28 39.36
N PRO A 20 -18.91 21.58 38.97
CA PRO A 20 -17.62 22.18 38.63
C PRO A 20 -17.65 23.11 37.40
N LYS A 21 -18.72 23.11 36.62
CA LYS A 21 -18.85 23.97 35.44
C LYS A 21 -19.52 25.33 35.73
N VAL A 22 -20.13 25.50 36.89
CA VAL A 22 -20.99 26.65 37.17
C VAL A 22 -20.50 27.47 38.38
N GLY A 23 -19.62 26.90 39.21
CA GLY A 23 -19.14 27.55 40.46
C GLY A 23 -17.98 28.51 40.20
N GLN A 24 -17.87 29.51 41.12
CA GLN A 24 -16.62 30.26 41.25
C GLN A 24 -15.64 29.41 42.07
N TYR A 25 -14.39 29.41 41.65
CA TYR A 25 -13.32 28.65 42.28
C TYR A 25 -12.37 29.56 43.04
N ASP A 26 -12.01 29.16 44.24
CA ASP A 26 -10.83 29.65 44.93
C ASP A 26 -9.75 28.52 44.87
N ASN A 27 -8.77 28.75 44.10
CA ASN A 27 -7.66 27.84 43.89
C ASN A 27 -6.32 28.46 44.28
N ASN A 28 -6.32 29.34 45.25
CA ASN A 28 -5.11 29.99 45.76
C ASN A 28 -4.26 30.62 44.62
N ASN A 29 -4.88 31.39 43.74
CA ASN A 29 -4.25 32.04 42.60
C ASN A 29 -3.60 31.03 41.60
N GLY A 30 -4.22 29.88 41.37
CA GLY A 30 -3.75 28.87 40.44
C GLY A 30 -2.77 27.86 41.02
N GLN A 31 -2.52 27.90 42.31
CA GLN A 31 -1.59 26.98 42.99
C GLN A 31 -2.27 25.87 43.79
N ASP A 32 -3.58 25.86 43.85
CA ASP A 32 -4.39 25.00 44.67
C ASP A 32 -4.04 25.05 46.18
N TYR A 33 -4.92 24.55 47.02
CA TYR A 33 -4.64 24.37 48.44
C TYR A 33 -4.10 22.96 48.68
N HIS A 34 -3.07 22.86 49.52
CA HIS A 34 -2.38 21.61 49.80
C HIS A 34 -2.44 21.27 51.29
N ALA A 35 -2.86 20.06 51.58
CA ALA A 35 -2.72 19.50 52.92
C ALA A 35 -1.75 18.32 52.92
N ARG A 36 -0.76 18.36 53.81
CA ARG A 36 0.16 17.26 54.00
C ARG A 36 -0.50 16.20 54.86
N VAL A 37 -0.51 14.95 54.39
CA VAL A 37 -0.99 13.84 55.21
C VAL A 37 0.19 13.34 56.04
N LEU A 38 0.07 13.42 57.36
CA LEU A 38 1.03 12.86 58.31
C LEU A 38 0.70 11.38 58.47
N ILE A 39 1.60 10.53 58.03
CA ILE A 39 1.52 9.07 58.21
C ILE A 39 2.46 8.75 59.38
N GLU A 40 1.91 8.42 60.53
CA GLU A 40 2.68 7.89 61.66
C GLU A 40 3.07 6.45 61.40
N ARG A 41 4.15 6.21 60.67
CA ARG A 41 4.80 4.89 60.54
C ARG A 41 6.26 5.01 60.94
N ALA A 42 6.72 4.02 61.65
CA ALA A 42 8.07 3.96 62.23
C ALA A 42 9.19 3.79 61.20
N ASP A 43 8.85 3.55 59.93
CA ASP A 43 9.84 3.36 58.83
C ASP A 43 9.22 3.77 57.48
N ASP A 44 9.29 5.06 57.18
CA ASP A 44 8.73 5.65 55.95
C ASP A 44 9.37 5.12 54.67
N ASP A 45 10.67 4.80 54.71
CA ASP A 45 11.41 4.38 53.49
C ASP A 45 10.98 2.97 53.06
N THR A 46 10.86 2.01 53.97
CA THR A 46 10.40 0.64 53.65
C THR A 46 8.96 0.61 53.18
N TYR A 47 8.08 1.44 53.72
CA TYR A 47 6.71 1.55 53.21
C TYR A 47 6.61 2.04 51.77
N TRP A 48 7.43 3.05 51.42
CA TRP A 48 7.42 3.56 50.06
C TRP A 48 8.11 2.63 49.07
N GLU A 49 9.12 1.90 49.48
CA GLU A 49 9.75 0.85 48.67
C GLU A 49 8.77 -0.30 48.35
N GLU A 50 8.05 -0.81 49.35
CA GLU A 50 7.02 -1.84 49.17
C GLU A 50 5.91 -1.37 48.22
N ARG A 51 5.44 -0.13 48.37
CA ARG A 51 4.42 0.47 47.49
C ARG A 51 4.93 0.67 46.05
N ALA A 52 6.18 1.05 45.91
CA ALA A 52 6.82 1.18 44.58
C ALA A 52 6.95 -0.18 43.87
N GLU A 53 7.30 -1.23 44.63
CA GLU A 53 7.33 -2.58 44.13
C GLU A 53 5.94 -3.11 43.72
N GLU A 54 4.95 -2.94 44.55
CA GLU A 54 3.55 -3.30 44.24
C GLU A 54 3.06 -2.59 42.97
N ARG A 55 3.31 -1.28 42.89
CA ARG A 55 2.94 -0.49 41.70
C ARG A 55 3.68 -0.98 40.45
N SER A 56 4.97 -1.27 40.58
CA SER A 56 5.78 -1.79 39.47
C SER A 56 5.27 -3.16 39.03
N LYS A 57 4.87 -4.00 39.96
CA LYS A 57 4.27 -5.31 39.66
C LYS A 57 2.93 -5.15 38.94
N MET A 58 2.03 -4.30 39.42
CA MET A 58 0.76 -4.03 38.76
C MET A 58 0.94 -3.48 37.33
N ILE A 59 1.91 -2.57 37.12
CA ILE A 59 2.21 -2.03 35.79
C ILE A 59 2.74 -3.13 34.86
N ARG A 60 3.58 -4.02 35.37
CA ARG A 60 4.08 -5.17 34.56
C ARG A 60 2.95 -6.12 34.18
N GLU A 61 2.09 -6.46 35.14
CA GLU A 61 0.92 -7.32 34.89
C GLU A 61 -0.05 -6.69 33.88
N GLN A 62 -0.33 -5.40 34.00
CA GLN A 62 -1.16 -4.68 33.01
C GLN A 62 -0.53 -4.70 31.63
N ARG A 63 0.77 -4.43 31.51
CA ARG A 63 1.47 -4.49 30.20
C ARG A 63 1.42 -5.87 29.58
N THR A 64 1.62 -6.92 30.39
CA THR A 64 1.54 -8.30 29.89
C THR A 64 0.14 -8.61 29.35
N VAL A 65 -0.91 -8.22 30.06
CA VAL A 65 -2.31 -8.40 29.61
C VAL A 65 -2.60 -7.61 28.33
N GLU A 66 -2.10 -6.37 28.24
CA GLU A 66 -2.26 -5.55 27.04
C GLU A 66 -1.51 -6.12 25.84
N GLU A 67 -0.29 -6.62 26.05
CA GLU A 67 0.51 -7.27 25.00
C GLU A 67 -0.14 -8.57 24.52
N GLU A 68 -0.63 -9.41 25.41
CA GLU A 68 -1.37 -10.62 25.06
C GLU A 68 -2.68 -10.32 24.30
N ALA A 69 -3.43 -9.32 24.76
CA ALA A 69 -4.65 -8.87 24.08
C ALA A 69 -4.35 -8.34 22.66
N LYS A 70 -3.28 -7.56 22.52
CA LYS A 70 -2.81 -7.06 21.22
C LYS A 70 -2.32 -8.19 20.30
N ALA A 71 -1.60 -9.16 20.84
CA ALA A 71 -1.14 -10.32 20.09
C ALA A 71 -2.33 -11.17 19.59
N ARG A 72 -3.34 -11.40 20.45
CA ARG A 72 -4.58 -12.11 20.08
C ARG A 72 -5.34 -11.36 19.00
N PHE A 73 -5.55 -10.06 19.17
CA PHE A 73 -6.22 -9.22 18.18
C PHE A 73 -5.51 -9.25 16.83
N ASN A 74 -4.17 -9.16 16.82
CA ASN A 74 -3.39 -9.22 15.59
C ASN A 74 -3.53 -10.59 14.90
N LYS A 75 -3.51 -11.68 15.68
CA LYS A 75 -3.69 -13.04 15.16
C LYS A 75 -5.07 -13.22 14.52
N GLU A 76 -6.13 -12.83 15.23
CA GLU A 76 -7.52 -12.89 14.72
C GLU A 76 -7.69 -12.04 13.44
N ARG A 77 -7.03 -10.88 13.41
CA ARG A 77 -7.04 -10.00 12.23
C ARG A 77 -6.37 -10.64 11.03
N GLU A 78 -5.23 -11.31 11.21
CA GLU A 78 -4.53 -12.01 10.13
C GLU A 78 -5.33 -13.23 9.64
N GLU A 79 -5.93 -14.01 10.54
CA GLU A 79 -6.81 -15.11 10.18
C GLU A 79 -8.03 -14.61 9.37
N LEU A 80 -8.64 -13.51 9.79
CA LEU A 80 -9.76 -12.90 9.05
C LEU A 80 -9.33 -12.39 7.66
N LYS A 81 -8.15 -11.78 7.54
CA LYS A 81 -7.62 -11.36 6.23
C LYS A 81 -7.44 -12.54 5.29
N GLN A 82 -6.92 -13.68 5.76
CA GLN A 82 -6.76 -14.88 4.95
C GLN A 82 -8.11 -15.39 4.45
N VAL A 83 -9.11 -15.47 5.32
CA VAL A 83 -10.47 -15.89 4.95
C VAL A 83 -11.08 -14.96 3.89
N ILE A 84 -10.94 -13.64 4.07
CA ILE A 84 -11.44 -12.66 3.09
C ILE A 84 -10.72 -12.80 1.74
N LYS A 85 -9.39 -12.98 1.76
CA LYS A 85 -8.58 -13.19 0.55
C LYS A 85 -9.03 -14.45 -0.20
N GLU A 86 -9.23 -15.55 0.50
CA GLU A 86 -9.72 -16.80 -0.09
C GLU A 86 -11.12 -16.66 -0.67
N GLN A 87 -12.04 -16.00 0.04
CA GLN A 87 -13.41 -15.75 -0.47
C GLN A 87 -13.40 -14.85 -1.70
N ALA A 88 -12.56 -13.82 -1.73
CA ALA A 88 -12.43 -12.93 -2.88
C ALA A 88 -11.87 -13.68 -4.10
N LEU A 89 -10.85 -14.51 -3.91
CA LEU A 89 -10.28 -15.35 -4.96
C LEU A 89 -11.31 -16.36 -5.50
N GLU A 90 -12.06 -17.01 -4.62
CA GLU A 90 -13.11 -17.96 -5.01
C GLU A 90 -14.22 -17.26 -5.79
N SER A 91 -14.68 -16.09 -5.35
CA SER A 91 -15.68 -15.28 -6.05
C SER A 91 -15.22 -14.86 -7.44
N ARG A 92 -13.95 -14.44 -7.56
CA ARG A 92 -13.33 -14.11 -8.84
C ARG A 92 -13.23 -15.33 -9.75
N ARG A 93 -12.82 -16.48 -9.21
CA ARG A 93 -12.71 -17.73 -9.95
C ARG A 93 -14.08 -18.16 -10.49
N ARG A 94 -15.15 -18.07 -9.68
CA ARG A 94 -16.53 -18.37 -10.11
C ARG A 94 -17.04 -17.41 -11.18
N ALA A 95 -16.74 -16.12 -11.08
CA ALA A 95 -17.12 -15.14 -12.08
C ALA A 95 -16.41 -15.39 -13.42
N LEU A 96 -15.11 -15.67 -13.37
CA LEU A 96 -14.30 -15.98 -14.56
C LEU A 96 -14.71 -17.32 -15.19
N SER A 97 -15.07 -18.34 -14.43
CA SER A 97 -15.40 -19.67 -14.94
C SER A 97 -16.59 -19.70 -15.91
N ARG A 98 -17.45 -18.67 -15.89
CA ARG A 98 -18.53 -18.50 -16.88
C ARG A 98 -18.02 -18.11 -18.27
N ILE A 99 -16.84 -17.53 -18.34
CA ILE A 99 -16.20 -17.05 -19.56
C ILE A 99 -15.05 -17.96 -19.95
N LEU A 100 -14.17 -18.23 -18.98
CA LEU A 100 -12.93 -18.95 -19.17
C LEU A 100 -12.68 -19.92 -18.02
N PHE A 101 -12.34 -21.15 -18.32
CA PHE A 101 -11.76 -22.11 -17.39
C PHE A 101 -10.82 -23.06 -18.10
N THR A 102 -10.08 -23.85 -17.35
CA THR A 102 -9.10 -24.80 -17.86
C THR A 102 -9.33 -26.19 -17.27
N GLU A 103 -8.90 -27.21 -18.02
CA GLU A 103 -8.81 -28.58 -17.54
C GLU A 103 -7.38 -29.12 -17.76
N PRO A 104 -6.67 -29.42 -16.66
CA PRO A 104 -7.07 -29.29 -15.24
C PRO A 104 -7.30 -27.81 -14.84
N SER A 105 -8.05 -27.60 -13.74
CA SER A 105 -8.41 -26.25 -13.25
C SER A 105 -7.22 -25.41 -12.79
N GLN A 106 -6.12 -26.07 -12.40
CA GLN A 106 -4.82 -25.48 -12.14
C GLN A 106 -3.91 -25.70 -13.32
N LEU A 107 -3.27 -24.64 -13.79
CA LEU A 107 -2.19 -24.73 -14.77
C LEU A 107 -0.92 -25.20 -14.06
N VAL A 108 -0.36 -26.29 -14.54
CA VAL A 108 0.91 -26.83 -14.04
C VAL A 108 1.97 -26.70 -15.12
N ALA A 109 3.15 -26.25 -14.75
CA ALA A 109 4.28 -26.15 -15.67
C ALA A 109 4.61 -27.50 -16.33
N ASP A 110 5.11 -27.45 -17.56
CA ASP A 110 5.43 -28.60 -18.42
C ASP A 110 4.25 -29.55 -18.70
N SER A 111 3.02 -29.05 -18.64
CA SER A 111 1.81 -29.83 -18.90
C SER A 111 1.06 -29.41 -20.16
N LEU A 112 0.16 -30.31 -20.61
CA LEU A 112 -0.83 -30.00 -21.65
C LEU A 112 -2.16 -29.67 -20.97
N VAL A 113 -2.74 -28.53 -21.30
CA VAL A 113 -3.95 -28.00 -20.68
C VAL A 113 -4.97 -27.70 -21.77
N LYS A 114 -6.25 -28.04 -21.52
CA LYS A 114 -7.36 -27.57 -22.33
C LYS A 114 -7.89 -26.25 -21.78
N VAL A 115 -8.04 -25.28 -22.63
CA VAL A 115 -8.64 -23.98 -22.35
C VAL A 115 -10.03 -23.95 -22.94
N PHE A 116 -11.03 -23.62 -22.13
CA PHE A 116 -12.44 -23.48 -22.51
C PHE A 116 -12.85 -22.03 -22.40
N TYR A 117 -13.35 -21.48 -23.50
CA TYR A 117 -13.75 -20.07 -23.59
C TYR A 117 -15.18 -19.95 -24.12
N ASN A 118 -16.02 -19.17 -23.43
CA ASN A 118 -17.39 -18.89 -23.82
C ASN A 118 -17.55 -17.47 -24.36
N PRO A 119 -17.59 -17.26 -25.68
CA PRO A 119 -17.70 -15.91 -26.25
C PRO A 119 -19.05 -15.24 -25.98
N ASN A 120 -20.10 -15.99 -25.59
CA ASN A 120 -21.44 -15.45 -25.41
C ASN A 120 -21.55 -14.38 -24.31
N HIS A 121 -20.60 -14.35 -23.39
CA HIS A 121 -20.51 -13.40 -22.28
C HIS A 121 -19.45 -12.30 -22.48
N THR A 122 -18.95 -12.17 -23.71
CA THR A 122 -17.84 -11.26 -24.02
C THR A 122 -18.15 -10.39 -25.26
N VAL A 123 -17.21 -9.53 -25.63
CA VAL A 123 -17.29 -8.70 -26.85
C VAL A 123 -17.28 -9.51 -28.14
N LEU A 124 -16.91 -10.81 -28.06
CA LEU A 124 -16.89 -11.73 -29.20
C LEU A 124 -18.22 -12.49 -29.39
N ARG A 125 -19.28 -12.09 -28.70
CA ARG A 125 -20.60 -12.72 -28.83
C ARG A 125 -21.09 -12.77 -30.29
N GLY A 126 -21.51 -13.96 -30.73
CA GLY A 126 -22.03 -14.17 -32.09
C GLY A 126 -20.96 -14.30 -33.18
N ARG A 127 -19.67 -14.26 -32.81
CA ARG A 127 -18.58 -14.48 -33.77
C ARG A 127 -18.43 -15.97 -34.08
N GLN A 128 -18.31 -16.32 -35.35
CA GLN A 128 -18.23 -17.72 -35.80
C GLN A 128 -16.83 -18.33 -35.59
N ASN A 129 -15.80 -17.49 -35.66
CA ASN A 129 -14.43 -17.93 -35.48
C ASN A 129 -13.85 -17.21 -34.27
N VAL A 130 -13.20 -17.96 -33.40
CA VAL A 130 -12.46 -17.41 -32.28
C VAL A 130 -11.07 -18.04 -32.26
N TRP A 131 -10.09 -17.21 -32.01
CA TRP A 131 -8.70 -17.56 -31.90
C TRP A 131 -8.22 -17.26 -30.50
N ILE A 132 -7.41 -18.13 -29.91
CA ILE A 132 -6.64 -17.87 -28.70
C ILE A 132 -5.23 -17.52 -29.07
N GLU A 133 -4.69 -16.50 -28.43
CA GLU A 133 -3.31 -16.05 -28.55
C GLU A 133 -2.83 -15.60 -27.18
N GLY A 134 -1.53 -15.62 -26.92
CA GLY A 134 -1.02 -15.19 -25.64
C GLY A 134 0.48 -15.36 -25.49
N SER A 135 0.92 -15.21 -24.27
CA SER A 135 2.28 -15.46 -23.85
C SER A 135 2.29 -15.90 -22.39
N TRP A 136 3.46 -16.03 -21.83
CA TRP A 136 3.69 -16.44 -20.45
C TRP A 136 4.43 -15.33 -19.71
N ASN A 137 4.36 -15.37 -18.38
CA ASN A 137 5.15 -14.51 -17.51
C ASN A 137 4.96 -13.01 -17.83
N ARG A 138 3.69 -12.58 -17.98
CA ARG A 138 3.31 -11.20 -18.33
C ARG A 138 3.95 -10.74 -19.64
N TRP A 139 3.87 -11.59 -20.69
CA TRP A 139 4.42 -11.34 -22.02
C TRP A 139 5.95 -11.24 -22.09
N SER A 140 6.66 -11.59 -21.02
CA SER A 140 8.13 -11.53 -20.98
C SER A 140 8.83 -12.83 -21.39
N HIS A 141 8.07 -13.92 -21.56
CA HIS A 141 8.61 -15.21 -21.92
C HIS A 141 9.00 -15.26 -23.41
N PRO A 142 10.16 -15.87 -23.77
CA PRO A 142 10.59 -15.96 -25.17
C PRO A 142 9.67 -16.81 -26.05
N GLU A 143 8.96 -17.78 -25.46
CA GLU A 143 7.95 -18.56 -26.17
C GLU A 143 6.58 -17.90 -26.04
N CYS A 144 5.91 -17.70 -27.16
CA CYS A 144 4.54 -17.19 -27.19
C CYS A 144 3.57 -18.32 -27.51
N LEU A 145 2.33 -18.17 -27.03
CA LEU A 145 1.20 -18.95 -27.49
C LEU A 145 0.75 -18.38 -28.83
N LEU A 146 1.17 -19.06 -29.92
CA LEU A 146 0.82 -18.63 -31.27
C LEU A 146 -0.70 -18.67 -31.50
N PRO A 147 -1.25 -17.81 -32.39
CA PRO A 147 -2.66 -17.78 -32.69
C PRO A 147 -3.20 -19.14 -33.12
N GLN A 148 -4.06 -19.74 -32.30
CA GLN A 148 -4.69 -21.02 -32.52
C GLN A 148 -6.21 -20.86 -32.62
N LYS A 149 -6.80 -21.40 -33.69
CA LYS A 149 -8.27 -21.39 -33.82
C LYS A 149 -8.90 -22.34 -32.81
N MET A 150 -9.84 -21.82 -32.05
CA MET A 150 -10.65 -22.63 -31.11
C MET A 150 -11.73 -23.40 -31.83
N THR A 151 -12.07 -24.57 -31.31
CA THR A 151 -13.11 -25.45 -31.86
C THR A 151 -14.26 -25.63 -30.85
N PRO A 152 -15.50 -25.84 -31.29
CA PRO A 152 -16.60 -26.14 -30.36
C PRO A 152 -16.27 -27.31 -29.45
N SER A 153 -16.49 -27.14 -28.16
CA SER A 153 -16.22 -28.19 -27.19
C SER A 153 -17.21 -29.32 -27.31
N LYS A 154 -16.72 -30.56 -27.17
CA LYS A 154 -17.56 -31.76 -27.14
C LYS A 154 -18.14 -32.05 -25.77
N THR A 155 -17.57 -31.50 -24.73
CA THR A 155 -17.89 -31.76 -23.32
C THR A 155 -18.66 -30.65 -22.64
N HIS A 156 -18.46 -29.41 -23.09
CA HIS A 156 -19.07 -28.23 -22.47
C HIS A 156 -19.86 -27.43 -23.51
N THR A 157 -21.20 -27.45 -23.39
CA THR A 157 -22.09 -26.66 -24.25
C THR A 157 -21.75 -25.17 -24.13
N ASP A 158 -21.82 -24.44 -25.25
CA ASP A 158 -21.54 -23.01 -25.37
C ASP A 158 -20.04 -22.61 -25.22
N TYR A 159 -19.15 -23.56 -25.03
CA TYR A 159 -17.71 -23.29 -24.96
C TYR A 159 -16.98 -23.71 -26.25
N LEU A 160 -15.98 -22.95 -26.55
CA LEU A 160 -14.94 -23.31 -27.51
C LEU A 160 -13.74 -23.84 -26.74
N GLU A 161 -13.01 -24.79 -27.33
CA GLU A 161 -11.83 -25.38 -26.70
C GLU A 161 -10.58 -25.27 -27.56
N ALA A 162 -9.44 -25.12 -26.92
CA ALA A 162 -8.11 -25.23 -27.49
C ALA A 162 -7.19 -25.95 -26.52
N GLN A 163 -6.17 -26.62 -27.03
CA GLN A 163 -5.16 -27.26 -26.20
C GLN A 163 -3.86 -26.49 -26.30
N ILE A 164 -3.28 -26.15 -25.15
CA ILE A 164 -2.02 -25.41 -25.05
C ILE A 164 -0.99 -26.20 -24.24
N ARG A 165 0.28 -26.01 -24.53
CA ARG A 165 1.38 -26.54 -23.72
C ARG A 165 1.93 -25.42 -22.83
N VAL A 166 2.01 -25.67 -21.54
CA VAL A 166 2.56 -24.76 -20.55
C VAL A 166 4.08 -24.96 -20.49
N PRO A 167 4.91 -23.92 -20.68
CA PRO A 167 6.35 -24.04 -20.50
C PRO A 167 6.73 -24.43 -19.07
N LYS A 168 7.89 -25.08 -18.92
CA LYS A 168 8.37 -25.54 -17.59
C LYS A 168 8.76 -24.40 -16.64
N ASP A 169 9.05 -23.24 -17.19
CA ASP A 169 9.49 -22.03 -16.49
C ASP A 169 8.43 -20.92 -16.48
N ALA A 170 7.18 -21.25 -16.89
CA ALA A 170 6.08 -20.35 -16.76
C ALA A 170 5.61 -20.26 -15.29
N TRP A 171 5.35 -19.04 -14.84
CA TRP A 171 4.67 -18.74 -13.55
C TRP A 171 3.31 -18.08 -13.77
N SER A 172 3.02 -17.61 -14.97
CA SER A 172 1.70 -17.09 -15.36
C SER A 172 1.43 -17.32 -16.84
N ALA A 173 0.17 -17.52 -17.20
CA ALA A 173 -0.35 -17.57 -18.54
C ALA A 173 -1.16 -16.30 -18.81
N ASN A 174 -0.84 -15.57 -19.87
CA ASN A 174 -1.54 -14.38 -20.33
C ASN A 174 -2.20 -14.67 -21.65
N MET A 175 -3.54 -14.60 -21.73
CA MET A 175 -4.31 -14.97 -22.88
C MET A 175 -5.25 -13.88 -23.33
N VAL A 176 -5.44 -13.77 -24.63
CA VAL A 176 -6.43 -12.93 -25.29
C VAL A 176 -7.15 -13.75 -26.35
N PHE A 177 -8.37 -13.34 -26.68
CA PHE A 177 -9.20 -14.02 -27.68
C PHE A 177 -9.58 -13.04 -28.78
N SER A 178 -9.63 -13.50 -30.03
CA SER A 178 -9.94 -12.63 -31.18
C SER A 178 -10.82 -13.34 -32.20
N ASP A 179 -11.60 -12.59 -32.98
CA ASP A 179 -12.33 -13.12 -34.12
C ASP A 179 -11.46 -13.22 -35.41
N SER A 180 -10.22 -12.78 -35.35
CA SER A 180 -9.23 -12.84 -36.42
C SER A 180 -7.95 -13.52 -35.97
N ARG A 181 -7.27 -14.22 -36.92
CA ARG A 181 -5.95 -14.80 -36.65
C ARG A 181 -4.88 -13.75 -36.26
N LYS A 182 -5.05 -12.53 -36.73
CA LYS A 182 -4.20 -11.41 -36.37
C LYS A 182 -5.01 -10.47 -35.47
N LEU A 183 -4.59 -10.26 -34.26
CA LEU A 183 -5.24 -9.35 -33.29
C LEU A 183 -5.55 -7.97 -33.88
N GLN A 184 -4.63 -7.44 -34.69
CA GLN A 184 -4.75 -6.11 -35.29
C GLN A 184 -5.88 -5.98 -36.33
N ASP A 185 -6.34 -7.09 -36.90
CA ASP A 185 -7.28 -7.12 -38.01
C ASP A 185 -8.73 -7.44 -37.56
N GLY A 186 -8.97 -7.59 -36.25
CA GLY A 186 -10.26 -8.04 -35.72
C GLY A 186 -10.65 -7.43 -34.39
N PHE A 187 -11.82 -7.86 -33.90
CA PHE A 187 -12.22 -7.60 -32.52
C PHE A 187 -11.53 -8.60 -31.60
N TYR A 188 -11.05 -8.11 -30.47
CA TYR A 188 -10.41 -8.97 -29.47
C TYR A 188 -10.97 -8.71 -28.07
N ASP A 189 -10.95 -9.75 -27.27
CA ASP A 189 -11.31 -9.75 -25.86
C ASP A 189 -10.05 -9.97 -25.03
N SER A 190 -9.67 -8.93 -24.31
CA SER A 190 -8.53 -8.90 -23.40
C SER A 190 -9.00 -8.63 -21.96
N PHE A 191 -10.20 -9.06 -21.60
CA PHE A 191 -10.76 -8.83 -20.27
C PHE A 191 -10.69 -7.34 -19.84
N GLY A 192 -11.10 -6.46 -20.74
CA GLY A 192 -11.07 -5.00 -20.48
C GLY A 192 -9.67 -4.38 -20.48
N GLY A 193 -8.70 -4.99 -21.17
CA GLY A 193 -7.32 -4.52 -21.27
C GLY A 193 -6.37 -5.10 -20.21
N LEU A 194 -6.85 -6.02 -19.37
CA LEU A 194 -6.05 -6.64 -18.30
C LEU A 194 -5.52 -8.03 -18.68
N ASP A 195 -5.92 -8.54 -19.83
CA ASP A 195 -5.75 -9.92 -20.27
C ASP A 195 -6.33 -10.98 -19.32
N TYR A 196 -6.52 -12.19 -19.81
CA TYR A 196 -6.87 -13.35 -19.00
C TYR A 196 -5.59 -13.90 -18.39
N ASN A 197 -5.33 -13.54 -17.15
CA ASN A 197 -4.12 -13.90 -16.44
C ASN A 197 -4.41 -15.06 -15.48
N ILE A 198 -3.75 -16.20 -15.70
CA ILE A 198 -3.94 -17.42 -14.88
C ILE A 198 -2.57 -17.82 -14.30
N PRO A 199 -2.45 -17.95 -12.97
CA PRO A 199 -1.23 -18.45 -12.34
C PRO A 199 -0.86 -19.86 -12.81
N VAL A 200 0.42 -20.12 -12.94
CA VAL A 200 1.00 -21.44 -13.27
C VAL A 200 1.75 -21.95 -12.03
N GLU A 201 1.48 -23.19 -11.64
CA GLU A 201 2.13 -23.82 -10.51
C GLU A 201 3.29 -24.74 -10.96
N GLY A 202 4.28 -24.90 -10.08
CA GLY A 202 5.41 -25.82 -10.31
C GLY A 202 6.42 -25.35 -11.35
N GLY A 203 6.34 -24.11 -11.80
CA GLY A 203 7.34 -23.52 -12.71
C GLY A 203 8.72 -23.42 -12.08
N SER A 204 9.77 -23.56 -12.88
CA SER A 204 11.15 -23.36 -12.43
C SER A 204 11.49 -21.90 -12.14
N LEU A 205 10.70 -20.97 -12.68
CA LEU A 205 10.75 -19.55 -12.34
C LEU A 205 9.55 -19.16 -11.49
N THR A 206 9.74 -18.16 -10.65
CA THR A 206 8.69 -17.53 -9.84
C THR A 206 8.48 -16.09 -10.28
N GLU A 207 7.31 -15.55 -10.00
CA GLU A 207 7.03 -14.14 -10.27
C GLU A 207 8.04 -13.26 -9.53
N PRO A 208 8.76 -12.37 -10.24
CA PRO A 208 9.73 -11.49 -9.61
C PRO A 208 9.02 -10.47 -8.71
N PRO A 209 9.66 -10.03 -7.62
CA PRO A 209 9.13 -8.95 -6.80
C PRO A 209 8.87 -7.69 -7.63
N LEU A 210 7.66 -7.16 -7.54
CA LEU A 210 7.30 -5.89 -8.18
C LEU A 210 8.01 -4.72 -7.51
N ARG A 211 8.38 -3.73 -8.32
CA ARG A 211 8.86 -2.42 -7.85
C ARG A 211 7.69 -1.45 -7.89
N VAL A 212 7.27 -0.99 -6.73
CA VAL A 212 6.13 -0.09 -6.56
C VAL A 212 6.63 1.29 -6.14
N ALA A 213 6.30 2.31 -6.92
CA ALA A 213 6.56 3.70 -6.59
C ALA A 213 5.27 4.35 -6.09
N HIS A 214 5.23 4.80 -4.83
CA HIS A 214 4.15 5.60 -4.30
C HIS A 214 4.50 7.09 -4.45
N ILE A 215 3.68 7.85 -5.18
CA ILE A 215 3.81 9.31 -5.27
C ILE A 215 2.79 9.93 -4.31
N THR A 216 3.26 10.70 -3.34
CA THR A 216 2.43 11.26 -2.28
C THR A 216 2.99 12.56 -1.74
N ILE A 217 2.14 13.36 -1.09
CA ILE A 217 2.56 14.59 -0.40
C ILE A 217 2.53 14.45 1.12
N GLU A 218 2.00 13.32 1.65
CA GLU A 218 2.04 13.00 3.07
C GLU A 218 2.63 11.60 3.30
N MET A 219 3.35 11.45 4.41
CA MET A 219 3.79 10.15 4.94
C MET A 219 3.92 10.24 6.46
N ALA A 220 3.20 9.40 7.19
CA ALA A 220 3.38 9.29 8.64
C ALA A 220 4.70 8.57 8.98
N PRO A 221 5.37 8.97 10.05
CA PRO A 221 5.04 10.05 10.98
C PRO A 221 5.73 11.39 10.63
N VAL A 222 6.46 11.48 9.51
CA VAL A 222 7.39 12.58 9.20
C VAL A 222 6.71 13.81 8.58
N ALA A 223 5.72 13.61 7.73
CA ALA A 223 4.96 14.64 7.03
C ALA A 223 3.48 14.26 7.03
N LYS A 224 2.78 14.53 8.13
CA LYS A 224 1.39 14.09 8.33
C LYS A 224 0.49 15.26 8.73
N VAL A 225 -0.62 15.41 8.03
CA VAL A 225 -1.70 16.31 8.39
C VAL A 225 -2.98 15.52 8.68
N GLY A 226 -3.28 14.50 7.89
CA GLY A 226 -4.49 13.70 8.00
C GLY A 226 -4.24 12.19 7.92
N GLY A 227 -5.31 11.45 7.61
CA GLY A 227 -5.26 10.00 7.46
C GLY A 227 -4.46 9.52 6.23
N LEU A 228 -4.21 10.40 5.26
CA LEU A 228 -3.45 10.06 4.05
C LEU A 228 -2.05 9.56 4.40
N GLY A 229 -1.34 10.27 5.28
CA GLY A 229 -0.01 9.86 5.72
C GLY A 229 0.01 8.47 6.37
N ASP A 230 -1.01 8.13 7.17
CA ASP A 230 -1.13 6.81 7.80
C ASP A 230 -1.34 5.71 6.74
N VAL A 231 -2.23 5.97 5.77
CA VAL A 231 -2.51 5.04 4.67
C VAL A 231 -1.25 4.77 3.85
N VAL A 232 -0.51 5.81 3.47
CA VAL A 232 0.74 5.67 2.71
C VAL A 232 1.73 4.76 3.42
N THR A 233 2.01 5.04 4.70
CA THR A 233 2.99 4.26 5.47
C THR A 233 2.52 2.82 5.68
N ALA A 234 1.25 2.62 6.05
CA ALA A 234 0.71 1.28 6.30
C ALA A 234 0.66 0.44 5.02
N LEU A 235 0.26 1.03 3.89
CA LEU A 235 0.20 0.35 2.60
C LEU A 235 1.60 0.00 2.09
N SER A 236 2.55 0.93 2.16
CA SER A 236 3.94 0.68 1.76
C SER A 236 4.54 -0.50 2.50
N ARG A 237 4.39 -0.54 3.83
CA ARG A 237 4.85 -1.67 4.66
C ARG A 237 4.13 -2.98 4.35
N ALA A 238 2.83 -2.93 4.07
CA ALA A 238 2.06 -4.11 3.70
C ALA A 238 2.50 -4.69 2.35
N VAL A 239 2.81 -3.84 1.37
CA VAL A 239 3.32 -4.25 0.06
C VAL A 239 4.73 -4.85 0.18
N GLU A 240 5.60 -4.27 1.02
CA GLU A 240 6.91 -4.86 1.31
C GLU A 240 6.80 -6.22 2.03
N ALA A 241 5.86 -6.37 2.95
CA ALA A 241 5.61 -7.63 3.66
C ALA A 241 5.11 -8.75 2.72
N GLU A 242 4.49 -8.41 1.59
CA GLU A 242 4.14 -9.36 0.51
C GLU A 242 5.35 -9.69 -0.40
N GLY A 243 6.55 -9.18 -0.10
CA GLY A 243 7.80 -9.48 -0.80
C GLY A 243 8.13 -8.54 -1.95
N HIS A 244 7.38 -7.48 -2.17
CA HIS A 244 7.62 -6.48 -3.20
C HIS A 244 8.62 -5.40 -2.75
N ARG A 245 9.14 -4.62 -3.69
CA ARG A 245 10.05 -3.50 -3.42
C ARG A 245 9.29 -2.19 -3.51
N VAL A 246 9.32 -1.40 -2.45
CA VAL A 246 8.60 -0.12 -2.39
C VAL A 246 9.56 1.05 -2.32
N MET A 247 9.18 2.13 -3.01
CA MET A 247 9.77 3.47 -2.84
C MET A 247 8.63 4.48 -2.69
N VAL A 248 8.68 5.28 -1.64
CA VAL A 248 7.77 6.43 -1.48
C VAL A 248 8.48 7.68 -1.97
N ILE A 249 7.87 8.42 -2.90
CA ILE A 249 8.39 9.70 -3.38
C ILE A 249 7.58 10.80 -2.71
N LEU A 250 8.28 11.67 -1.97
CA LEU A 250 7.71 12.69 -1.08
C LEU A 250 8.39 14.03 -1.32
N PRO A 251 7.69 15.18 -1.25
CA PRO A 251 8.37 16.48 -1.18
C PRO A 251 9.18 16.59 0.12
N LYS A 252 10.36 17.18 0.05
CA LYS A 252 11.14 17.51 1.24
C LYS A 252 10.69 18.84 1.80
N TYR A 253 9.84 18.79 2.83
CA TYR A 253 9.32 19.99 3.49
C TYR A 253 10.25 20.50 4.59
N ASP A 254 10.28 21.80 4.83
CA ASP A 254 10.92 22.42 6.00
C ASP A 254 10.24 22.05 7.33
N CYS A 255 8.93 21.77 7.29
CA CYS A 255 8.12 21.42 8.45
C CYS A 255 8.07 19.92 8.78
N MET A 256 8.91 19.08 8.14
CA MET A 256 8.97 17.65 8.44
C MET A 256 9.57 17.36 9.83
N ASN A 257 9.15 16.26 10.44
CA ASN A 257 9.80 15.71 11.61
C ASN A 257 11.07 14.92 11.22
N TYR A 258 12.17 15.62 11.04
CA TYR A 258 13.45 15.04 10.63
C TYR A 258 14.06 14.09 11.66
N SER A 259 13.65 14.12 12.92
CA SER A 259 14.16 13.19 13.94
C SER A 259 13.75 11.73 13.69
N LEU A 260 12.75 11.51 12.83
CA LEU A 260 12.22 10.20 12.44
C LEU A 260 12.62 9.80 11.01
N VAL A 261 13.52 10.56 10.39
CA VAL A 261 14.09 10.28 9.07
C VAL A 261 15.49 9.72 9.25
N HIS A 262 15.72 8.50 8.80
CA HIS A 262 16.98 7.79 9.00
C HIS A 262 17.72 7.55 7.68
N ASN A 263 19.02 7.27 7.75
CA ASN A 263 19.86 6.87 6.62
C ASN A 263 19.81 7.88 5.45
N VAL A 264 19.80 9.17 5.76
CA VAL A 264 19.67 10.23 4.76
C VAL A 264 20.96 10.32 3.93
N THR A 265 20.81 10.17 2.61
CA THR A 265 21.90 10.29 1.63
C THR A 265 21.44 11.17 0.47
N GLU A 266 22.29 12.11 0.05
CA GLU A 266 22.04 12.87 -1.16
C GLU A 266 22.39 12.03 -2.39
N GLU A 267 21.47 11.96 -3.34
CA GLU A 267 21.69 11.37 -4.65
C GLU A 267 21.83 12.45 -5.73
N MET A 268 22.19 12.03 -6.94
CA MET A 268 22.31 12.96 -8.06
C MET A 268 20.93 13.57 -8.35
N GLY A 269 20.83 14.90 -8.26
CA GLY A 269 19.64 15.65 -8.59
C GLY A 269 19.51 15.91 -10.09
N PHE A 270 18.50 16.68 -10.46
CA PHE A 270 18.18 16.96 -11.87
C PHE A 270 17.53 18.34 -12.04
N ASP A 271 17.69 18.91 -13.24
CA ASP A 271 17.00 20.14 -13.62
C ASP A 271 15.58 19.82 -14.10
N PHE A 272 14.57 20.52 -13.56
CA PHE A 272 13.18 20.37 -13.94
C PHE A 272 12.37 21.64 -13.70
N GLY A 273 11.60 22.06 -14.70
CA GLY A 273 10.70 23.22 -14.58
C GLY A 273 11.41 24.53 -14.20
N GLY A 274 12.64 24.74 -14.67
CA GLY A 274 13.44 25.94 -14.43
C GLY A 274 14.10 25.99 -13.05
N THR A 275 14.16 24.89 -12.30
CA THR A 275 14.82 24.80 -11.01
C THR A 275 15.59 23.49 -10.89
N TYR A 276 16.67 23.50 -10.07
CA TYR A 276 17.36 22.28 -9.72
C TYR A 276 16.62 21.56 -8.59
N VAL A 277 16.50 20.24 -8.70
CA VAL A 277 15.82 19.36 -7.73
C VAL A 277 16.87 18.46 -7.10
N LYS A 278 17.14 18.65 -5.81
CA LYS A 278 17.98 17.74 -5.02
C LYS A 278 17.17 16.51 -4.63
N CYS A 279 17.79 15.34 -4.71
CA CYS A 279 17.21 14.06 -4.38
C CYS A 279 17.84 13.50 -3.12
N TRP A 280 17.01 13.17 -2.14
CA TRP A 280 17.44 12.65 -0.85
C TRP A 280 16.83 11.28 -0.61
N ARG A 281 17.68 10.25 -0.63
CA ARG A 281 17.27 8.92 -0.20
C ARG A 281 17.26 8.86 1.32
N ALA A 282 16.23 8.25 1.88
CA ALA A 282 16.08 8.08 3.32
C ALA A 282 15.27 6.81 3.65
N THR A 283 15.18 6.53 4.94
CA THR A 283 14.31 5.48 5.49
C THR A 283 13.37 6.10 6.51
N VAL A 284 12.07 5.83 6.36
CA VAL A 284 11.02 6.26 7.30
C VAL A 284 10.16 5.04 7.62
N SER A 285 10.04 4.69 8.90
CA SER A 285 9.26 3.51 9.35
C SER A 285 9.61 2.23 8.57
N GLU A 286 10.91 2.00 8.34
CA GLU A 286 11.49 0.88 7.59
C GLU A 286 11.24 0.90 6.06
N VAL A 287 10.51 1.89 5.54
CA VAL A 287 10.22 2.06 4.11
C VAL A 287 11.27 2.97 3.46
N ASN A 288 11.68 2.63 2.23
CA ASN A 288 12.56 3.48 1.43
C ASN A 288 11.80 4.71 0.92
N VAL A 289 12.37 5.89 1.16
CA VAL A 289 11.78 7.17 0.78
C VAL A 289 12.76 7.95 -0.09
N MET A 290 12.25 8.53 -1.16
CA MET A 290 12.92 9.51 -1.99
C MET A 290 12.27 10.88 -1.74
N MET A 291 13.01 11.80 -1.14
CA MET A 291 12.52 13.15 -0.91
C MET A 291 13.07 14.08 -2.00
N LEU A 292 12.17 14.81 -2.67
CA LEU A 292 12.52 15.77 -3.69
C LEU A 292 12.51 17.20 -3.11
N GLU A 293 13.64 17.89 -3.20
CA GLU A 293 13.85 19.24 -2.71
C GLU A 293 14.16 20.20 -3.87
N PRO A 294 13.16 20.88 -4.44
CA PRO A 294 13.41 21.89 -5.45
C PRO A 294 13.93 23.19 -4.85
N GLU A 295 14.88 23.84 -5.53
CA GLU A 295 15.47 25.11 -5.07
C GLU A 295 14.53 26.33 -5.26
N ASN A 296 13.37 26.16 -5.89
CA ASN A 296 12.36 27.20 -6.06
C ASN A 296 11.55 27.52 -4.78
N GLY A 297 11.77 26.78 -3.68
CA GLY A 297 11.14 27.01 -2.39
C GLY A 297 9.70 26.53 -2.27
N PHE A 298 9.15 25.79 -3.23
CA PHE A 298 7.75 25.33 -3.21
C PHE A 298 7.34 24.57 -1.95
N PHE A 299 8.28 23.86 -1.33
CA PHE A 299 8.04 23.02 -0.14
C PHE A 299 8.71 23.52 1.12
N TRP A 300 9.29 24.74 1.06
CA TRP A 300 9.91 25.43 2.20
C TRP A 300 9.02 26.61 2.62
N VAL A 301 7.81 26.28 3.06
CA VAL A 301 6.73 27.27 3.31
C VAL A 301 6.05 27.05 4.67
N GLY A 302 6.63 26.21 5.54
CA GLY A 302 6.17 25.97 6.92
C GLY A 302 4.89 25.14 7.03
N THR A 303 4.32 24.68 5.91
CA THR A 303 3.06 23.92 5.90
C THR A 303 2.99 22.98 4.72
N ILE A 304 2.27 21.85 4.89
CA ILE A 304 1.99 20.91 3.80
C ILE A 304 0.83 21.41 2.95
N TYR A 305 -0.24 21.92 3.57
CA TYR A 305 -1.46 22.40 2.91
C TYR A 305 -1.83 23.83 3.35
N GLY A 306 -2.84 24.36 2.70
CA GLY A 306 -3.52 25.60 3.09
C GLY A 306 -3.04 26.84 2.35
N ARG A 307 -2.36 26.67 1.22
CA ARG A 307 -1.92 27.76 0.37
C ARG A 307 -2.77 27.87 -0.89
N ASN A 308 -2.88 29.06 -1.43
CA ASN A 308 -3.61 29.31 -2.68
C ASN A 308 -2.95 28.65 -3.90
N ASP A 309 -1.66 28.30 -3.80
CA ASP A 309 -0.86 27.67 -4.86
C ASP A 309 -0.74 26.15 -4.70
N ASP A 310 -1.46 25.51 -3.75
CA ASP A 310 -1.38 24.08 -3.47
C ASP A 310 -1.55 23.22 -4.74
N ALA A 311 -2.54 23.52 -5.56
CA ALA A 311 -2.77 22.78 -6.79
C ALA A 311 -1.59 22.87 -7.77
N SER A 312 -0.99 24.05 -7.90
CA SER A 312 0.14 24.30 -8.80
C SER A 312 1.40 23.60 -8.35
N ARG A 313 1.75 23.71 -7.04
CA ARG A 313 2.95 23.09 -6.48
C ARG A 313 2.85 21.57 -6.41
N PHE A 314 1.65 21.01 -6.16
CA PHE A 314 1.45 19.55 -6.15
C PHE A 314 1.40 18.98 -7.57
N ARG A 315 0.86 19.71 -8.54
CA ARG A 315 0.99 19.34 -9.96
C ARG A 315 2.46 19.34 -10.39
N TRP A 316 3.19 20.37 -10.01
CA TRP A 316 4.62 20.45 -10.30
C TRP A 316 5.39 19.28 -9.67
N PHE A 317 5.11 18.96 -8.40
CA PHE A 317 5.71 17.82 -7.70
C PHE A 317 5.37 16.48 -8.37
N SER A 318 4.11 16.27 -8.75
CA SER A 318 3.68 15.06 -9.45
C SER A 318 4.47 14.85 -10.75
N HIS A 319 4.74 15.92 -11.47
CA HIS A 319 5.53 15.89 -12.69
C HIS A 319 7.02 15.65 -12.37
N ALA A 320 7.58 16.33 -11.37
CA ALA A 320 8.96 16.14 -10.94
C ALA A 320 9.23 14.70 -10.43
N ALA A 321 8.23 14.07 -9.79
CA ALA A 321 8.31 12.68 -9.36
C ALA A 321 8.39 11.71 -10.56
N LEU A 322 7.61 11.94 -11.61
CA LEU A 322 7.71 11.17 -12.85
C LEU A 322 9.05 11.39 -13.57
N GLU A 323 9.53 12.64 -13.61
CA GLU A 323 10.85 12.97 -14.16
C GLU A 323 11.97 12.27 -13.41
N TYR A 324 11.91 12.23 -12.05
CA TYR A 324 12.83 11.43 -11.24
C TYR A 324 12.78 9.95 -11.63
N LEU A 325 11.59 9.37 -11.74
CA LEU A 325 11.43 7.95 -12.11
C LEU A 325 12.00 7.67 -13.50
N SER A 326 11.81 8.57 -14.46
CA SER A 326 12.33 8.40 -15.83
C SER A 326 13.86 8.48 -15.92
N LYS A 327 14.49 9.24 -15.01
CA LYS A 327 15.95 9.42 -14.96
C LYS A 327 16.65 8.45 -14.00
N SER A 328 15.90 7.87 -13.05
CA SER A 328 16.42 6.90 -12.10
C SER A 328 16.44 5.49 -12.71
N ASN A 329 17.31 4.63 -12.18
CA ASN A 329 17.30 3.20 -12.53
C ASN A 329 16.28 2.41 -11.71
N TYR A 330 15.32 3.07 -11.06
CA TYR A 330 14.34 2.38 -10.22
C TYR A 330 13.37 1.53 -11.06
N ASN A 331 12.92 2.05 -12.19
CA ASN A 331 12.06 1.36 -13.16
C ASN A 331 10.86 0.67 -12.48
N PRO A 332 9.87 1.43 -11.98
CA PRO A 332 8.73 0.85 -11.27
C PRO A 332 7.83 0.04 -12.20
N ASP A 333 7.35 -1.10 -11.71
CA ASP A 333 6.31 -1.89 -12.38
C ASP A 333 4.92 -1.29 -12.12
N ILE A 334 4.77 -0.57 -10.98
CA ILE A 334 3.53 0.12 -10.59
C ILE A 334 3.88 1.51 -10.07
N ILE A 335 3.15 2.52 -10.57
CA ILE A 335 3.13 3.87 -10.02
C ILE A 335 1.78 4.06 -9.33
N HIS A 336 1.80 4.27 -8.01
CA HIS A 336 0.61 4.47 -7.21
C HIS A 336 0.54 5.93 -6.72
N CYS A 337 -0.46 6.66 -7.20
CA CYS A 337 -0.72 8.04 -6.81
C CYS A 337 -1.73 8.08 -5.67
N HIS A 338 -1.46 8.91 -4.66
CA HIS A 338 -2.30 9.02 -3.47
C HIS A 338 -3.06 10.34 -3.47
N ASP A 339 -4.40 10.23 -3.54
CA ASP A 339 -5.33 11.35 -3.48
C ASP A 339 -5.14 12.37 -4.62
N TRP A 340 -5.94 13.45 -4.59
CA TRP A 340 -5.94 14.51 -5.61
C TRP A 340 -4.58 15.18 -5.78
N SER A 341 -3.85 15.31 -4.69
CA SER A 341 -2.56 16.02 -4.63
C SER A 341 -1.45 15.38 -5.47
N SER A 342 -1.47 14.06 -5.62
CA SER A 342 -0.55 13.35 -6.51
C SER A 342 -1.23 12.75 -7.75
N GLY A 343 -2.58 12.82 -7.82
CA GLY A 343 -3.35 12.34 -8.95
C GLY A 343 -3.03 13.03 -10.27
N PHE A 344 -2.42 14.21 -10.24
CA PHE A 344 -1.88 14.88 -11.43
C PHE A 344 -0.83 14.05 -12.20
N ALA A 345 -0.14 13.13 -11.52
CA ALA A 345 0.84 12.28 -12.16
C ALA A 345 0.21 11.36 -13.22
N VAL A 346 -1.06 10.94 -13.05
CA VAL A 346 -1.72 10.01 -13.97
C VAL A 346 -1.85 10.59 -15.38
N PRO A 347 -2.53 11.74 -15.63
CA PRO A 347 -2.59 12.33 -16.96
C PRO A 347 -1.20 12.71 -17.49
N ILE A 348 -0.31 13.26 -16.64
CA ILE A 348 1.04 13.64 -17.04
C ILE A 348 1.85 12.44 -17.53
N PHE A 349 1.70 11.27 -16.88
CA PHE A 349 2.35 10.03 -17.32
C PHE A 349 1.94 9.66 -18.76
N TRP A 350 0.65 9.64 -19.05
CA TRP A 350 0.13 9.28 -20.38
C TRP A 350 0.47 10.32 -21.46
N GLU A 351 0.58 11.60 -21.10
CA GLU A 351 0.92 12.65 -22.04
C GLU A 351 2.43 12.69 -22.39
N HIS A 352 3.31 12.39 -21.42
CA HIS A 352 4.73 12.70 -21.58
C HIS A 352 5.68 11.51 -21.38
N TYR A 353 5.29 10.49 -20.61
CA TYR A 353 6.22 9.43 -20.16
C TYR A 353 5.91 8.03 -20.68
N GLN A 354 4.69 7.78 -21.18
CA GLN A 354 4.28 6.45 -21.62
C GLN A 354 5.25 5.80 -22.63
N VAL A 355 5.75 6.56 -23.61
CA VAL A 355 6.64 6.02 -24.65
C VAL A 355 8.02 5.70 -24.07
N GLN A 356 8.50 6.48 -23.12
CA GLN A 356 9.82 6.31 -22.51
C GLN A 356 9.83 5.20 -21.46
N MET A 357 8.73 5.03 -20.71
CA MET A 357 8.62 4.11 -19.59
C MET A 357 7.97 2.76 -19.96
N ILE A 358 7.14 2.72 -21.03
CA ILE A 358 6.56 1.48 -21.57
C ILE A 358 7.51 0.78 -22.56
N ALA A 359 8.54 1.47 -23.07
CA ALA A 359 9.59 0.86 -23.88
C ALA A 359 10.55 -0.03 -23.07
N TRP A 360 10.32 -0.22 -21.78
CA TRP A 360 10.98 -1.26 -21.03
C TRP A 360 10.38 -2.61 -21.41
N PRO A 361 11.22 -3.63 -21.63
CA PRO A 361 10.71 -4.94 -22.00
C PRO A 361 9.73 -5.38 -20.91
N ILE A 362 8.47 -5.48 -21.31
CA ILE A 362 7.39 -6.10 -20.55
C ILE A 362 7.76 -7.55 -20.31
#